data_5fc972cf229a1c9de124bbda6925a9a9
#
_entry.id   5fc972cf229a1c9de124bbda6925a9a9
#
_cell.length_a   1.000
_cell.length_b   1.000
_cell.length_c   1.000
_cell.angle_alpha   90.00
_cell.angle_beta   90.00
_cell.angle_gamma   90.00
#
_symmetry.space_group_name_H-M   'P 1'
#
loop_
_entity.id
_entity.type
_entity.pdbx_description
1 polymer ?
#
loop_
_entity_poly.entity_id
_entity_poly.type
_entity_poly.pdbx_seq_one_letter_code
_entity_poly.pdbx_strand_id
1 'polypeptide(L)'
;MTKEMHDGGRPLGMTGLLLVLLVNIMFALNVIAMKVVVDVTAPLLSVALRMGTVFLLCAPALRPLPGRTGWLALYGFLNGGLFLLLLNLALSMATNVGALAIAGQLSVPFSLLLGALLLGERLNRRKIVGVLLAFAGVAALVADPHIFGEAPAVLVMASAAMIWGGATLVQRKLVGVSVMNGQAWNGLMGVATLAPFALLFERSALAGLPHVGWVPIAWFAFSCLGSTIIGQGMLAWLLQRYPISTIMPFMLAAPVMSTIFASLYFGTPITAVMIGGGTLALAGVAIIALSPDRKRA
;
A
#
# COMPACT_ATOMS: atom_id res chain seq x y z
N MET A 1 25.09 12.00 24.44
CA MET A 1 24.81 10.68 25.04
C MET A 1 23.85 9.94 24.11
N THR A 2 24.39 9.34 23.07
CA THR A 2 23.67 8.50 22.11
C THR A 2 23.84 7.06 22.57
N LYS A 3 22.87 6.56 23.34
CA LYS A 3 22.86 5.19 23.80
C LYS A 3 22.38 4.31 22.65
N GLU A 4 23.28 3.48 22.17
CA GLU A 4 23.10 2.42 21.19
C GLU A 4 21.81 1.65 21.45
N MET A 5 20.83 1.79 20.55
CA MET A 5 19.67 0.92 20.50
C MET A 5 19.82 -0.05 19.32
N HIS A 6 20.87 -0.85 19.36
CA HIS A 6 21.01 -2.07 18.59
C HIS A 6 20.94 -3.25 19.56
N ASP A 7 19.72 -3.52 20.03
CA ASP A 7 19.46 -4.78 20.76
C ASP A 7 19.18 -5.86 19.71
N GLY A 8 20.28 -6.47 19.22
CA GLY A 8 20.24 -7.55 18.28
C GLY A 8 19.52 -8.76 18.86
N GLY A 9 18.42 -9.16 18.23
CA GLY A 9 17.97 -10.54 18.33
C GLY A 9 16.96 -10.88 19.42
N ARG A 10 16.22 -9.94 20.01
CA ARG A 10 15.07 -10.34 20.83
C ARG A 10 14.00 -10.97 19.95
N PRO A 11 13.58 -12.23 20.23
CA PRO A 11 12.45 -12.82 19.53
C PRO A 11 11.21 -11.95 19.74
N LEU A 12 10.33 -11.91 18.74
CA LEU A 12 9.02 -11.26 18.87
C LEU A 12 8.29 -11.89 20.06
N GLY A 13 8.16 -11.15 21.16
CA GLY A 13 7.31 -11.57 22.26
C GLY A 13 5.83 -11.62 21.83
N MET A 14 4.97 -12.19 22.67
CA MET A 14 3.54 -12.31 22.41
C MET A 14 2.91 -10.97 22.01
N THR A 15 3.25 -9.88 22.69
CA THR A 15 2.78 -8.52 22.35
C THR A 15 3.19 -8.09 20.95
N GLY A 16 4.43 -8.37 20.55
CA GLY A 16 4.92 -8.06 19.19
C GLY A 16 4.15 -8.84 18.11
N LEU A 17 3.91 -10.13 18.34
CA LEU A 17 3.12 -10.98 17.44
C LEU A 17 1.67 -10.49 17.31
N LEU A 18 1.01 -10.16 18.43
CA LEU A 18 -0.35 -9.63 18.43
C LEU A 18 -0.45 -8.29 17.67
N LEU A 19 0.52 -7.40 17.86
CA LEU A 19 0.56 -6.12 17.16
C LEU A 19 0.78 -6.32 15.63
N VAL A 20 1.69 -7.21 15.24
CA VAL A 20 1.90 -7.54 13.81
C VAL A 20 0.64 -8.12 13.20
N LEU A 21 -0.04 -9.04 13.89
CA LEU A 21 -1.31 -9.62 13.44
C LEU A 21 -2.37 -8.52 13.28
N LEU A 22 -2.51 -7.64 14.27
CA LEU A 22 -3.47 -6.54 14.23
C LEU A 22 -3.20 -5.58 13.06
N VAL A 23 -1.94 -5.23 12.79
CA VAL A 23 -1.55 -4.41 11.63
C VAL A 23 -1.94 -5.10 10.33
N ASN A 24 -1.69 -6.41 10.19
CA ASN A 24 -2.09 -7.17 9.00
C ASN A 24 -3.62 -7.16 8.81
N ILE A 25 -4.39 -7.37 9.88
CA ILE A 25 -5.86 -7.30 9.85
C ILE A 25 -6.31 -5.90 9.41
N MET A 26 -5.75 -4.84 9.99
CA MET A 26 -6.11 -3.47 9.65
C MET A 26 -5.82 -3.15 8.17
N PHE A 27 -4.69 -3.60 7.65
CA PHE A 27 -4.34 -3.39 6.25
C PHE A 27 -5.20 -4.23 5.30
N ALA A 28 -5.51 -5.47 5.69
CA ALA A 28 -6.41 -6.33 4.92
C ALA A 28 -7.83 -5.74 4.83
N LEU A 29 -8.39 -5.31 5.96
CA LEU A 29 -9.71 -4.67 6.01
C LEU A 29 -9.72 -3.30 5.30
N ASN A 30 -8.59 -2.60 5.24
CA ASN A 30 -8.52 -1.32 4.54
C ASN A 30 -8.80 -1.44 3.03
N VAL A 31 -8.45 -2.55 2.41
CA VAL A 31 -8.74 -2.79 0.99
C VAL A 31 -10.26 -2.88 0.77
N ILE A 32 -10.97 -3.56 1.69
CA ILE A 32 -12.44 -3.61 1.68
C ILE A 32 -13.02 -2.21 1.90
N ALA A 33 -12.50 -1.50 2.91
CA ALA A 33 -12.95 -0.14 3.23
C ALA A 33 -12.84 0.78 2.01
N MET A 34 -11.72 0.72 1.29
CA MET A 34 -11.49 1.51 0.09
C MET A 34 -12.46 1.13 -1.04
N LYS A 35 -12.72 -0.18 -1.25
CA LYS A 35 -13.67 -0.65 -2.26
C LYS A 35 -15.09 -0.17 -1.93
N VAL A 36 -15.56 -0.36 -0.70
CA VAL A 36 -16.90 0.08 -0.28
C VAL A 36 -17.08 1.59 -0.46
N VAL A 37 -16.07 2.39 -0.16
CA VAL A 37 -16.13 3.85 -0.31
C VAL A 37 -16.14 4.24 -1.78
N VAL A 38 -15.27 3.66 -2.62
CA VAL A 38 -15.18 4.04 -4.03
C VAL A 38 -16.42 3.62 -4.83
N ASP A 39 -17.12 2.57 -4.40
CA ASP A 39 -18.36 2.13 -5.06
C ASP A 39 -19.54 3.10 -4.85
N VAL A 40 -19.52 3.92 -3.78
CA VAL A 40 -20.58 4.90 -3.49
C VAL A 40 -20.14 6.35 -3.75
N THR A 41 -18.85 6.55 -4.03
CA THR A 41 -18.29 7.84 -4.41
C THR A 41 -17.68 7.72 -5.81
N ALA A 42 -16.77 8.60 -6.18
CA ALA A 42 -15.99 8.42 -7.40
C ALA A 42 -14.50 8.32 -7.04
N PRO A 43 -13.64 7.73 -7.89
CA PRO A 43 -12.24 7.45 -7.54
C PRO A 43 -11.44 8.67 -7.09
N LEU A 44 -11.53 9.80 -7.82
CA LEU A 44 -10.83 11.04 -7.48
C LEU A 44 -11.36 11.64 -6.17
N LEU A 45 -12.70 11.72 -6.04
CA LEU A 45 -13.36 12.29 -4.87
C LEU A 45 -13.06 11.46 -3.61
N SER A 46 -13.12 10.15 -3.72
CA SER A 46 -12.80 9.23 -2.62
C SER A 46 -11.39 9.49 -2.06
N VAL A 47 -10.38 9.59 -2.94
CA VAL A 47 -9.00 9.85 -2.52
C VAL A 47 -8.84 11.26 -1.98
N ALA A 48 -9.45 12.27 -2.64
CA ALA A 48 -9.36 13.66 -2.19
C ALA A 48 -9.94 13.83 -0.79
N LEU A 49 -11.10 13.25 -0.51
CA LEU A 49 -11.72 13.26 0.83
C LEU A 49 -10.85 12.55 1.86
N ARG A 50 -10.31 11.37 1.52
CA ARG A 50 -9.42 10.61 2.41
C ARG A 50 -8.16 11.40 2.73
N MET A 51 -7.48 11.93 1.71
CA MET A 51 -6.25 12.68 1.89
C MET A 51 -6.50 14.02 2.61
N GLY A 52 -7.64 14.66 2.36
CA GLY A 52 -8.09 15.84 3.10
C GLY A 52 -8.27 15.54 4.59
N THR A 53 -8.95 14.45 4.93
CA THR A 53 -9.13 14.02 6.32
C THR A 53 -7.79 13.69 6.99
N VAL A 54 -6.90 12.93 6.32
CA VAL A 54 -5.56 12.62 6.82
C VAL A 54 -4.75 13.90 7.02
N PHE A 55 -4.82 14.84 6.07
CA PHE A 55 -4.16 16.13 6.19
C PHE A 55 -4.64 16.90 7.42
N LEU A 56 -5.94 17.06 7.58
CA LEU A 56 -6.53 17.80 8.72
C LEU A 56 -6.10 17.19 10.06
N LEU A 57 -6.12 15.86 10.17
CA LEU A 57 -5.72 15.16 11.40
C LEU A 57 -4.22 15.27 11.69
N CYS A 58 -3.38 15.28 10.65
CA CYS A 58 -1.93 15.33 10.78
C CYS A 58 -1.35 16.74 10.61
N ALA A 59 -2.16 17.75 10.27
CA ALA A 59 -1.73 19.14 10.03
C ALA A 59 -0.85 19.73 11.16
N PRO A 60 -1.13 19.48 12.45
CA PRO A 60 -0.26 19.97 13.53
C PRO A 60 1.19 19.45 13.47
N ALA A 61 1.40 18.31 12.79
CA ALA A 61 2.72 17.72 12.60
C ALA A 61 3.40 18.15 11.32
N LEU A 62 2.75 18.96 10.47
CA LEU A 62 3.31 19.43 9.20
C LEU A 62 4.51 20.35 9.47
N ARG A 63 5.69 19.88 9.10
CA ARG A 63 6.93 20.65 9.24
C ARG A 63 7.74 20.54 7.95
N PRO A 64 8.08 21.66 7.32
CA PRO A 64 9.09 21.67 6.26
C PRO A 64 10.46 21.36 6.88
N LEU A 65 11.22 20.49 6.24
CA LEU A 65 12.54 20.12 6.69
C LEU A 65 13.58 20.66 5.69
N PRO A 66 14.50 21.54 6.09
CA PRO A 66 15.52 22.09 5.20
C PRO A 66 16.26 21.00 4.44
N GLY A 67 16.37 21.13 3.12
CA GLY A 67 17.00 20.15 2.23
C GLY A 67 16.18 18.86 1.97
N ARG A 68 15.05 18.64 2.65
CA ARG A 68 14.22 17.43 2.49
C ARG A 68 12.78 17.73 2.07
N THR A 69 12.37 19.00 2.06
CA THR A 69 10.98 19.40 1.72
C THR A 69 10.58 18.93 0.33
N GLY A 70 11.47 19.03 -0.66
CA GLY A 70 11.23 18.53 -2.02
C GLY A 70 11.00 17.01 -2.07
N TRP A 71 11.76 16.25 -1.28
CA TRP A 71 11.55 14.80 -1.16
C TRP A 71 10.24 14.44 -0.45
N LEU A 72 9.83 15.22 0.56
CA LEU A 72 8.53 15.07 1.24
C LEU A 72 7.38 15.35 0.27
N ALA A 73 7.47 16.44 -0.50
CA ALA A 73 6.47 16.77 -1.52
C ALA A 73 6.40 15.70 -2.62
N LEU A 74 7.54 15.23 -3.13
CA LEU A 74 7.59 14.15 -4.12
C LEU A 74 7.02 12.85 -3.57
N TYR A 75 7.37 12.48 -2.34
CA TYR A 75 6.79 11.30 -1.68
C TYR A 75 5.28 11.43 -1.54
N GLY A 76 4.80 12.59 -1.05
CA GLY A 76 3.36 12.85 -0.92
C GLY A 76 2.63 12.82 -2.25
N PHE A 77 3.22 13.38 -3.33
CA PHE A 77 2.66 13.33 -4.68
C PHE A 77 2.56 11.89 -5.22
N LEU A 78 3.65 11.11 -5.10
CA LEU A 78 3.67 9.74 -5.58
C LEU A 78 2.74 8.84 -4.76
N ASN A 79 2.82 8.93 -3.42
CA ASN A 79 2.10 8.03 -2.52
C ASN A 79 0.68 8.51 -2.22
N GLY A 80 0.50 9.78 -1.81
CA GLY A 80 -0.80 10.37 -1.48
C GLY A 80 -1.64 10.76 -2.69
N GLY A 81 -0.99 11.08 -3.83
CA GLY A 81 -1.64 11.43 -5.08
C GLY A 81 -1.77 10.22 -6.02
N LEU A 82 -0.73 9.96 -6.82
CA LEU A 82 -0.80 9.02 -7.95
C LEU A 82 -1.09 7.57 -7.55
N PHE A 83 -0.40 7.04 -6.53
CA PHE A 83 -0.62 5.66 -6.09
C PHE A 83 -2.07 5.44 -5.66
N LEU A 84 -2.57 6.31 -4.75
CA LEU A 84 -3.93 6.15 -4.24
C LEU A 84 -4.99 6.39 -5.32
N LEU A 85 -4.74 7.29 -6.26
CA LEU A 85 -5.63 7.47 -7.42
C LEU A 85 -5.74 6.18 -8.24
N LEU A 86 -4.60 5.63 -8.67
CA LEU A 86 -4.59 4.41 -9.47
C LEU A 86 -5.15 3.21 -8.70
N LEU A 87 -4.87 3.11 -7.39
CA LEU A 87 -5.45 2.08 -6.54
C LEU A 87 -6.98 2.20 -6.47
N ASN A 88 -7.53 3.41 -6.24
CA ASN A 88 -8.99 3.60 -6.21
C ASN A 88 -9.62 3.39 -7.59
N LEU A 89 -8.95 3.81 -8.66
CA LEU A 89 -9.41 3.53 -10.01
C LEU A 89 -9.44 2.01 -10.29
N ALA A 90 -8.40 1.25 -9.90
CA ALA A 90 -8.41 -0.20 -10.00
C ALA A 90 -9.56 -0.81 -9.19
N LEU A 91 -9.77 -0.36 -7.96
CA LEU A 91 -10.87 -0.82 -7.10
C LEU A 91 -12.25 -0.50 -7.67
N SER A 92 -12.43 0.68 -8.30
CA SER A 92 -13.73 1.02 -8.92
C SER A 92 -14.04 0.15 -10.15
N MET A 93 -13.02 -0.34 -10.85
CA MET A 93 -13.17 -1.21 -12.01
C MET A 93 -13.33 -2.69 -11.64
N ALA A 94 -12.85 -3.09 -10.46
CA ALA A 94 -12.79 -4.50 -10.07
C ALA A 94 -14.08 -5.00 -9.45
N THR A 95 -14.47 -6.22 -9.81
CA THR A 95 -15.44 -7.03 -9.08
C THR A 95 -14.74 -7.99 -8.11
N ASN A 96 -13.52 -8.43 -8.45
CA ASN A 96 -12.71 -9.32 -7.61
C ASN A 96 -11.54 -8.57 -6.95
N VAL A 97 -11.80 -8.05 -5.74
CA VAL A 97 -10.81 -7.31 -4.94
C VAL A 97 -9.60 -8.16 -4.53
N GLY A 98 -9.80 -9.49 -4.39
CA GLY A 98 -8.70 -10.40 -4.06
C GLY A 98 -7.62 -10.46 -5.13
N ALA A 99 -7.98 -10.43 -6.41
CA ALA A 99 -7.03 -10.36 -7.52
C ALA A 99 -6.18 -9.08 -7.46
N LEU A 100 -6.78 -7.94 -7.10
CA LEU A 100 -6.04 -6.67 -6.92
C LEU A 100 -5.07 -6.73 -5.72
N ALA A 101 -5.46 -7.39 -4.62
CA ALA A 101 -4.57 -7.54 -3.46
C ALA A 101 -3.29 -8.32 -3.83
N ILE A 102 -3.41 -9.34 -4.69
CA ILE A 102 -2.26 -10.10 -5.23
C ILE A 102 -1.44 -9.22 -6.18
N ALA A 103 -2.08 -8.51 -7.12
CA ALA A 103 -1.40 -7.64 -8.09
C ALA A 103 -0.62 -6.52 -7.39
N GLY A 104 -1.12 -5.99 -6.28
CA GLY A 104 -0.45 -4.97 -5.47
C GLY A 104 0.92 -5.42 -4.94
N GLN A 105 1.16 -6.72 -4.83
CA GLN A 105 2.46 -7.25 -4.39
C GLN A 105 3.58 -6.98 -5.40
N LEU A 106 3.26 -6.64 -6.65
CA LEU A 106 4.24 -6.19 -7.65
C LEU A 106 4.99 -4.91 -7.23
N SER A 107 4.53 -4.19 -6.20
CA SER A 107 5.26 -3.04 -5.65
C SER A 107 6.67 -3.39 -5.18
N VAL A 108 6.87 -4.59 -4.65
CA VAL A 108 8.19 -5.06 -4.18
C VAL A 108 9.15 -5.31 -5.35
N PRO A 109 8.80 -6.12 -6.37
CA PRO A 109 9.66 -6.27 -7.54
C PRO A 109 9.85 -4.97 -8.32
N PHE A 110 8.83 -4.11 -8.44
CA PHE A 110 9.01 -2.80 -9.07
C PHE A 110 9.98 -1.90 -8.30
N SER A 111 9.88 -1.84 -6.95
CA SER A 111 10.84 -1.11 -6.13
C SER A 111 12.27 -1.58 -6.37
N LEU A 112 12.46 -2.89 -6.49
CA LEU A 112 13.77 -3.49 -6.74
C LEU A 112 14.30 -3.15 -8.15
N LEU A 113 13.45 -3.27 -9.18
CA LEU A 113 13.82 -2.93 -10.57
C LEU A 113 14.14 -1.44 -10.72
N LEU A 114 13.30 -0.56 -10.14
CA LEU A 114 13.56 0.88 -10.13
C LEU A 114 14.81 1.23 -9.34
N GLY A 115 15.10 0.53 -8.23
CA GLY A 115 16.35 0.67 -7.47
C GLY A 115 17.56 0.30 -8.32
N ALA A 116 17.48 -0.78 -9.09
CA ALA A 116 18.55 -1.19 -10.02
C ALA A 116 18.73 -0.16 -11.15
N LEU A 117 17.61 0.32 -11.74
CA LEU A 117 17.66 1.20 -12.90
C LEU A 117 18.09 2.63 -12.53
N LEU A 118 17.54 3.20 -11.44
CA LEU A 118 17.73 4.60 -11.05
C LEU A 118 18.91 4.81 -10.10
N LEU A 119 19.20 3.82 -9.25
CA LEU A 119 20.25 3.92 -8.22
C LEU A 119 21.46 3.03 -8.52
N GLY A 120 21.45 2.26 -9.62
CA GLY A 120 22.53 1.36 -9.99
C GLY A 120 22.70 0.18 -9.01
N GLU A 121 21.65 -0.22 -8.29
CA GLU A 121 21.71 -1.34 -7.35
C GLU A 121 21.90 -2.66 -8.10
N ARG A 122 22.86 -3.46 -7.66
CA ARG A 122 23.11 -4.76 -8.29
C ARG A 122 22.14 -5.81 -7.77
N LEU A 123 21.42 -6.45 -8.69
CA LEU A 123 20.52 -7.55 -8.38
C LEU A 123 21.32 -8.86 -8.30
N ASN A 124 21.11 -9.63 -7.25
CA ASN A 124 21.61 -10.99 -7.19
C ASN A 124 20.64 -11.95 -7.91
N ARG A 125 21.11 -13.15 -8.25
CA ARG A 125 20.30 -14.16 -8.97
C ARG A 125 19.00 -14.50 -8.24
N ARG A 126 19.00 -14.56 -6.90
CA ARG A 126 17.81 -14.87 -6.09
C ARG A 126 16.76 -13.77 -6.24
N LYS A 127 17.18 -12.50 -6.21
CA LYS A 127 16.27 -11.36 -6.40
C LYS A 127 15.66 -11.37 -7.81
N ILE A 128 16.45 -11.71 -8.84
CA ILE A 128 15.95 -11.84 -10.23
C ILE A 128 14.89 -12.95 -10.31
N VAL A 129 15.16 -14.13 -9.75
CA VAL A 129 14.20 -15.24 -9.70
C VAL A 129 12.91 -14.80 -8.97
N GLY A 130 13.04 -14.12 -7.83
CA GLY A 130 11.89 -13.61 -7.09
C GLY A 130 11.05 -12.62 -7.91
N VAL A 131 11.69 -11.71 -8.66
CA VAL A 131 11.02 -10.78 -9.58
C VAL A 131 10.24 -11.55 -10.65
N LEU A 132 10.87 -12.51 -11.33
CA LEU A 132 10.23 -13.30 -12.38
C LEU A 132 9.04 -14.10 -11.86
N LEU A 133 9.16 -14.72 -10.67
CA LEU A 133 8.07 -15.44 -10.03
C LEU A 133 6.90 -14.51 -9.68
N ALA A 134 7.18 -13.32 -9.13
CA ALA A 134 6.12 -12.37 -8.78
C ALA A 134 5.35 -11.89 -10.03
N PHE A 135 6.05 -11.56 -11.11
CA PHE A 135 5.39 -11.18 -12.36
C PHE A 135 4.65 -12.35 -13.01
N ALA A 136 5.22 -13.57 -13.01
CA ALA A 136 4.54 -14.76 -13.52
C ALA A 136 3.25 -15.08 -12.75
N GLY A 137 3.26 -14.92 -11.42
CA GLY A 137 2.07 -15.09 -10.58
C GLY A 137 0.94 -14.12 -10.95
N VAL A 138 1.25 -12.85 -11.14
CA VAL A 138 0.25 -11.85 -11.55
C VAL A 138 -0.17 -12.03 -13.03
N ALA A 139 0.75 -12.40 -13.91
CA ALA A 139 0.42 -12.71 -15.31
C ALA A 139 -0.55 -13.90 -15.41
N ALA A 140 -0.41 -14.90 -14.55
CA ALA A 140 -1.34 -16.01 -14.47
C ALA A 140 -2.77 -15.56 -14.09
N LEU A 141 -2.91 -14.54 -13.20
CA LEU A 141 -4.22 -13.96 -12.87
C LEU A 141 -4.87 -13.29 -14.07
N VAL A 142 -4.10 -12.54 -14.86
CA VAL A 142 -4.62 -11.85 -16.06
C VAL A 142 -5.06 -12.86 -17.13
N ALA A 143 -4.42 -14.03 -17.18
CA ALA A 143 -4.72 -15.08 -18.13
C ALA A 143 -5.88 -16.01 -17.69
N ASP A 144 -6.43 -15.85 -16.48
CA ASP A 144 -7.54 -16.68 -15.97
C ASP A 144 -8.85 -16.33 -16.70
N PRO A 145 -9.47 -17.27 -17.44
CA PRO A 145 -10.75 -17.02 -18.11
C PRO A 145 -11.89 -16.61 -17.17
N HIS A 146 -11.85 -17.05 -15.90
CA HIS A 146 -12.87 -16.72 -14.90
C HIS A 146 -12.79 -15.27 -14.38
N ILE A 147 -11.63 -14.65 -14.52
CA ILE A 147 -11.38 -13.27 -14.10
C ILE A 147 -10.80 -12.42 -15.24
N PHE A 148 -10.95 -12.87 -16.49
CA PHE A 148 -10.42 -12.13 -17.65
C PHE A 148 -10.99 -10.70 -17.74
N GLY A 149 -12.22 -10.48 -17.31
CA GLY A 149 -12.84 -9.15 -17.19
C GLY A 149 -12.14 -8.24 -16.18
N GLU A 150 -11.35 -8.77 -15.25
CA GLU A 150 -10.56 -8.03 -14.27
C GLU A 150 -9.20 -7.55 -14.82
N ALA A 151 -8.78 -8.02 -16.00
CA ALA A 151 -7.48 -7.70 -16.57
C ALA A 151 -7.18 -6.18 -16.62
N PRO A 152 -8.13 -5.30 -17.02
CA PRO A 152 -7.90 -3.86 -16.97
C PRO A 152 -7.64 -3.35 -15.55
N ALA A 153 -8.42 -3.81 -14.56
CA ALA A 153 -8.26 -3.42 -13.16
C ALA A 153 -6.91 -3.91 -12.59
N VAL A 154 -6.50 -5.14 -12.92
CA VAL A 154 -5.20 -5.72 -12.53
C VAL A 154 -4.04 -4.93 -13.14
N LEU A 155 -4.14 -4.49 -14.41
CA LEU A 155 -3.12 -3.68 -15.06
C LEU A 155 -3.01 -2.28 -14.45
N VAL A 156 -4.14 -1.65 -14.11
CA VAL A 156 -4.16 -0.37 -13.38
C VAL A 156 -3.53 -0.57 -12.00
N MET A 157 -3.85 -1.65 -11.30
CA MET A 157 -3.25 -1.98 -10.00
C MET A 157 -1.74 -2.24 -10.10
N ALA A 158 -1.28 -2.92 -11.15
CA ALA A 158 0.15 -3.10 -11.41
C ALA A 158 0.87 -1.76 -11.63
N SER A 159 0.22 -0.82 -12.33
CA SER A 159 0.71 0.55 -12.51
C SER A 159 0.76 1.30 -11.16
N ALA A 160 -0.27 1.16 -10.32
CA ALA A 160 -0.26 1.68 -8.95
C ALA A 160 0.91 1.10 -8.13
N ALA A 161 1.12 -0.22 -8.23
CA ALA A 161 2.22 -0.91 -7.56
C ALA A 161 3.60 -0.39 -8.02
N MET A 162 3.76 -0.05 -9.28
CA MET A 162 4.98 0.57 -9.80
C MET A 162 5.21 1.97 -9.21
N ILE A 163 4.18 2.80 -9.14
CA ILE A 163 4.27 4.13 -8.50
C ILE A 163 4.63 3.99 -7.02
N TRP A 164 4.00 3.06 -6.31
CA TRP A 164 4.33 2.80 -4.90
C TRP A 164 5.76 2.28 -4.72
N GLY A 165 6.22 1.40 -5.62
CA GLY A 165 7.62 0.99 -5.68
C GLY A 165 8.58 2.18 -5.80
N GLY A 166 8.28 3.15 -6.68
CA GLY A 166 9.02 4.41 -6.79
C GLY A 166 8.93 5.27 -5.53
N ALA A 167 7.75 5.39 -4.92
CA ALA A 167 7.57 6.14 -3.68
C ALA A 167 8.40 5.56 -2.53
N THR A 168 8.57 4.23 -2.45
CA THR A 168 9.42 3.60 -1.43
C THR A 168 10.89 3.95 -1.59
N LEU A 169 11.39 4.17 -2.83
CA LEU A 169 12.76 4.67 -3.05
C LEU A 169 12.93 6.12 -2.57
N VAL A 170 11.93 6.97 -2.83
CA VAL A 170 11.93 8.35 -2.30
C VAL A 170 11.90 8.34 -0.77
N GLN A 171 11.09 7.46 -0.17
CA GLN A 171 10.98 7.31 1.28
C GLN A 171 12.32 7.00 1.95
N ARG A 172 13.26 6.29 1.27
CA ARG A 172 14.62 6.04 1.79
C ARG A 172 15.41 7.34 2.05
N LYS A 173 15.07 8.45 1.36
CA LYS A 173 15.65 9.77 1.61
C LYS A 173 15.06 10.50 2.82
N LEU A 174 13.98 9.97 3.37
CA LEU A 174 13.20 10.55 4.47
C LEU A 174 13.43 9.85 5.82
N VAL A 175 14.54 9.11 5.95
CA VAL A 175 14.92 8.47 7.22
C VAL A 175 15.00 9.51 8.34
N GLY A 176 14.36 9.22 9.49
CA GLY A 176 14.30 10.13 10.64
C GLY A 176 13.17 11.17 10.60
N VAL A 177 12.37 11.20 9.53
CA VAL A 177 11.13 11.98 9.49
C VAL A 177 10.06 11.26 10.33
N SER A 178 9.32 12.00 11.16
CA SER A 178 8.23 11.41 11.92
C SER A 178 7.11 10.92 11.01
N VAL A 179 6.46 9.82 11.39
CA VAL A 179 5.34 9.23 10.63
C VAL A 179 4.23 10.25 10.40
N MET A 180 3.88 11.02 11.44
CA MET A 180 2.82 12.05 11.35
C MET A 180 3.18 13.17 10.37
N ASN A 181 4.46 13.61 10.31
CA ASN A 181 4.88 14.59 9.33
C ASN A 181 4.81 14.02 7.91
N GLY A 182 5.23 12.77 7.71
CA GLY A 182 5.09 12.07 6.42
C GLY A 182 3.62 11.96 5.99
N GLN A 183 2.71 11.64 6.90
CA GLN A 183 1.27 11.57 6.61
C GLN A 183 0.66 12.95 6.34
N ALA A 184 1.11 14.01 7.03
CA ALA A 184 0.69 15.37 6.74
C ALA A 184 1.08 15.79 5.31
N TRP A 185 2.30 15.48 4.86
CA TRP A 185 2.74 15.73 3.49
C TRP A 185 2.00 14.86 2.46
N ASN A 186 1.73 13.58 2.77
CA ASN A 186 0.89 12.73 1.93
C ASN A 186 -0.50 13.32 1.74
N GLY A 187 -1.13 13.75 2.85
CA GLY A 187 -2.44 14.37 2.81
C GLY A 187 -2.46 15.68 2.02
N LEU A 188 -1.50 16.57 2.31
CA LEU A 188 -1.38 17.87 1.63
C LEU A 188 -1.21 17.70 0.11
N MET A 189 -0.25 16.89 -0.31
CA MET A 189 0.04 16.68 -1.73
C MET A 189 -1.07 15.91 -2.43
N GLY A 190 -1.69 14.92 -1.73
CA GLY A 190 -2.85 14.19 -2.25
C GLY A 190 -4.03 15.12 -2.53
N VAL A 191 -4.39 15.97 -1.57
CA VAL A 191 -5.46 16.96 -1.77
C VAL A 191 -5.09 17.97 -2.85
N ALA A 192 -3.91 18.56 -2.78
CA ALA A 192 -3.47 19.58 -3.74
C ALA A 192 -3.48 19.03 -5.19
N THR A 193 -3.15 17.74 -5.35
CA THR A 193 -3.12 17.10 -6.66
C THR A 193 -4.51 16.68 -7.12
N LEU A 194 -5.33 16.09 -6.25
CA LEU A 194 -6.54 15.38 -6.69
C LEU A 194 -7.82 16.17 -6.49
N ALA A 195 -7.90 17.08 -5.50
CA ALA A 195 -9.12 17.84 -5.27
C ALA A 195 -9.53 18.73 -6.47
N PRO A 196 -8.61 19.42 -7.17
CA PRO A 196 -8.98 20.17 -8.36
C PRO A 196 -9.61 19.29 -9.44
N PHE A 197 -9.02 18.11 -9.69
CA PHE A 197 -9.54 17.17 -10.69
C PHE A 197 -10.88 16.55 -10.26
N ALA A 198 -11.04 16.21 -8.97
CA ALA A 198 -12.31 15.72 -8.44
C ALA A 198 -13.42 16.75 -8.62
N LEU A 199 -13.14 18.03 -8.35
CA LEU A 199 -14.09 19.13 -8.54
C LEU A 199 -14.43 19.40 -10.02
N LEU A 200 -13.50 19.14 -10.92
CA LEU A 200 -13.72 19.34 -12.35
C LEU A 200 -14.46 18.15 -13.01
N PHE A 201 -14.05 16.92 -12.71
CA PHE A 201 -14.50 15.73 -13.42
C PHE A 201 -15.56 14.92 -12.66
N GLU A 202 -15.61 15.02 -11.32
CA GLU A 202 -16.50 14.23 -10.49
C GLU A 202 -17.44 15.10 -9.62
N ARG A 203 -17.71 16.34 -10.07
CA ARG A 203 -18.55 17.28 -9.33
C ARG A 203 -19.96 16.72 -9.02
N SER A 204 -20.51 15.91 -9.93
CA SER A 204 -21.81 15.27 -9.72
C SER A 204 -21.80 14.29 -8.54
N ALA A 205 -20.66 13.66 -8.25
CA ALA A 205 -20.52 12.74 -7.11
C ALA A 205 -20.62 13.47 -5.76
N LEU A 206 -20.30 14.77 -5.71
CA LEU A 206 -20.48 15.60 -4.50
C LEU A 206 -21.96 15.69 -4.08
N ALA A 207 -22.87 15.77 -5.05
CA ALA A 207 -24.30 15.82 -4.77
C ALA A 207 -24.83 14.52 -4.13
N GLY A 208 -24.15 13.40 -4.33
CA GLY A 208 -24.46 12.10 -3.74
C GLY A 208 -24.01 11.96 -2.28
N LEU A 209 -23.04 12.74 -1.82
CA LEU A 209 -22.45 12.59 -0.47
C LEU A 209 -23.49 12.68 0.68
N PRO A 210 -24.51 13.57 0.65
CA PRO A 210 -25.51 13.62 1.72
C PRO A 210 -26.37 12.36 1.82
N HIS A 211 -26.41 11.55 0.77
CA HIS A 211 -27.20 10.32 0.68
C HIS A 211 -26.39 9.05 0.97
N VAL A 212 -25.09 9.18 1.25
CA VAL A 212 -24.22 8.05 1.60
C VAL A 212 -24.65 7.49 2.95
N GLY A 213 -24.95 6.18 2.97
CA GLY A 213 -25.35 5.47 4.18
C GLY A 213 -24.24 5.42 5.24
N TRP A 214 -24.60 5.05 6.47
CA TRP A 214 -23.65 5.01 7.58
C TRP A 214 -22.53 3.98 7.40
N VAL A 215 -22.78 2.87 6.66
CA VAL A 215 -21.77 1.80 6.45
C VAL A 215 -20.54 2.30 5.67
N PRO A 216 -20.68 2.95 4.49
CA PRO A 216 -19.53 3.55 3.81
C PRO A 216 -18.82 4.62 4.65
N ILE A 217 -19.57 5.41 5.43
CA ILE A 217 -18.98 6.42 6.34
C ILE A 217 -18.13 5.75 7.41
N ALA A 218 -18.60 4.65 8.01
CA ALA A 218 -17.83 3.89 8.99
C ALA A 218 -16.55 3.29 8.38
N TRP A 219 -16.64 2.72 7.17
CA TRP A 219 -15.48 2.21 6.44
C TRP A 219 -14.50 3.33 6.06
N PHE A 220 -15.01 4.51 5.68
CA PHE A 220 -14.17 5.68 5.41
C PHE A 220 -13.42 6.12 6.68
N ALA A 221 -14.10 6.24 7.80
CA ALA A 221 -13.49 6.58 9.09
C ALA A 221 -12.45 5.52 9.50
N PHE A 222 -12.76 4.23 9.34
CA PHE A 222 -11.80 3.15 9.57
C PHE A 222 -10.57 3.27 8.66
N SER A 223 -10.75 3.59 7.37
CA SER A 223 -9.65 3.76 6.43
C SER A 223 -8.72 4.90 6.83
N CYS A 224 -9.29 6.04 7.26
CA CYS A 224 -8.52 7.22 7.67
C CYS A 224 -7.84 7.01 9.04
N LEU A 225 -8.60 6.63 10.06
CA LEU A 225 -8.15 6.55 11.44
C LEU A 225 -7.49 5.19 11.73
N GLY A 226 -8.22 4.11 11.47
CA GLY A 226 -7.78 2.75 11.76
C GLY A 226 -6.54 2.37 10.97
N SER A 227 -6.65 2.31 9.66
CA SER A 227 -5.54 1.83 8.84
C SER A 227 -4.42 2.87 8.70
N THR A 228 -4.75 4.13 8.37
CA THR A 228 -3.73 5.13 8.04
C THR A 228 -3.02 5.65 9.29
N ILE A 229 -3.73 6.03 10.35
CA ILE A 229 -3.10 6.61 11.54
C ILE A 229 -2.66 5.51 12.49
N ILE A 230 -3.57 4.64 12.92
CA ILE A 230 -3.26 3.62 13.93
C ILE A 230 -2.41 2.51 13.30
N GLY A 231 -2.81 1.93 12.18
CA GLY A 231 -2.10 0.82 11.52
C GLY A 231 -0.68 1.20 11.11
N GLN A 232 -0.50 2.33 10.42
CA GLN A 232 0.83 2.83 10.05
C GLN A 232 1.64 3.25 11.29
N GLY A 233 1.01 3.85 12.30
CA GLY A 233 1.65 4.20 13.57
C GLY A 233 2.19 2.97 14.30
N MET A 234 1.37 1.89 14.39
CA MET A 234 1.77 0.62 15.00
C MET A 234 2.90 -0.06 14.21
N LEU A 235 2.83 -0.06 12.87
CA LEU A 235 3.90 -0.59 12.04
C LEU A 235 5.21 0.19 12.26
N ALA A 236 5.15 1.53 12.28
CA ALA A 236 6.31 2.36 12.55
C ALA A 236 6.89 2.08 13.95
N TRP A 237 6.05 1.88 14.95
CA TRP A 237 6.46 1.51 16.31
C TRP A 237 7.17 0.15 16.37
N LEU A 238 6.65 -0.84 15.64
CA LEU A 238 7.28 -2.16 15.50
C LEU A 238 8.65 -2.07 14.84
N LEU A 239 8.77 -1.32 13.72
CA LEU A 239 10.02 -1.16 12.98
C LEU A 239 11.08 -0.35 13.74
N GLN A 240 10.70 0.43 14.75
CA GLN A 240 11.64 1.10 15.65
C GLN A 240 12.22 0.16 16.73
N ARG A 241 11.55 -0.97 17.03
CA ARG A 241 11.92 -1.90 18.12
C ARG A 241 12.46 -3.22 17.64
N TYR A 242 12.06 -3.65 16.47
CA TYR A 242 12.45 -4.94 15.89
C TYR A 242 13.13 -4.76 14.55
N PRO A 243 14.09 -5.62 14.19
CA PRO A 243 14.71 -5.60 12.87
C PRO A 243 13.66 -5.73 11.75
N ILE A 244 13.88 -5.02 10.65
CA ILE A 244 13.02 -5.10 9.45
C ILE A 244 12.91 -6.54 8.95
N SER A 245 14.02 -7.29 8.98
CA SER A 245 14.06 -8.71 8.60
C SER A 245 13.15 -9.62 9.46
N THR A 246 12.81 -9.19 10.66
CA THR A 246 11.88 -9.91 11.55
C THR A 246 10.42 -9.55 11.25
N ILE A 247 10.11 -8.27 11.00
CA ILE A 247 8.73 -7.80 10.81
C ILE A 247 8.22 -8.06 9.40
N MET A 248 9.02 -7.77 8.37
CA MET A 248 8.55 -7.81 6.96
C MET A 248 8.02 -9.16 6.49
N PRO A 249 8.59 -10.33 6.88
CA PRO A 249 8.02 -11.62 6.49
C PRO A 249 6.58 -11.81 6.99
N PHE A 250 6.26 -11.32 8.20
CA PHE A 250 4.90 -11.40 8.72
C PHE A 250 3.91 -10.49 7.97
N MET A 251 4.39 -9.38 7.38
CA MET A 251 3.54 -8.48 6.60
C MET A 251 3.05 -9.12 5.30
N LEU A 252 3.65 -10.22 4.85
CA LEU A 252 3.15 -11.02 3.73
C LEU A 252 1.80 -11.70 4.02
N ALA A 253 1.37 -11.74 5.27
CA ALA A 253 0.04 -12.22 5.62
C ALA A 253 -1.08 -11.25 5.19
N ALA A 254 -0.81 -9.94 5.12
CA ALA A 254 -1.82 -8.93 4.78
C ALA A 254 -2.52 -9.19 3.42
N PRO A 255 -1.83 -9.45 2.30
CA PRO A 255 -2.50 -9.73 1.03
C PRO A 255 -3.31 -11.04 1.05
N VAL A 256 -2.85 -12.07 1.77
CA VAL A 256 -3.61 -13.31 1.94
C VAL A 256 -4.90 -13.04 2.71
N MET A 257 -4.79 -12.36 3.84
CA MET A 257 -5.95 -11.97 4.66
C MET A 257 -6.89 -11.05 3.87
N SER A 258 -6.34 -10.11 3.08
CA SER A 258 -7.12 -9.21 2.23
C SER A 258 -7.93 -9.99 1.19
N THR A 259 -7.33 -10.98 0.52
CA THR A 259 -8.02 -11.83 -0.45
C THR A 259 -9.15 -12.64 0.21
N ILE A 260 -8.88 -13.25 1.37
CA ILE A 260 -9.89 -14.04 2.11
C ILE A 260 -11.02 -13.13 2.61
N PHE A 261 -10.70 -12.01 3.25
CA PHE A 261 -11.70 -11.09 3.80
C PHE A 261 -12.54 -10.44 2.69
N ALA A 262 -11.91 -10.06 1.57
CA ALA A 262 -12.64 -9.52 0.42
C ALA A 262 -13.59 -10.56 -0.19
N SER A 263 -13.14 -11.81 -0.34
CA SER A 263 -13.99 -12.92 -0.82
C SER A 263 -15.19 -13.13 0.11
N LEU A 264 -14.98 -13.15 1.42
CA LEU A 264 -16.05 -13.31 2.41
C LEU A 264 -17.01 -12.11 2.42
N TYR A 265 -16.50 -10.89 2.27
CA TYR A 265 -17.31 -9.67 2.35
C TYR A 265 -18.12 -9.42 1.07
N PHE A 266 -17.50 -9.61 -0.10
CA PHE A 266 -18.13 -9.33 -1.39
C PHE A 266 -18.75 -10.59 -2.04
N GLY A 267 -18.57 -11.77 -1.46
CA GLY A 267 -19.08 -13.02 -2.03
C GLY A 267 -18.36 -13.46 -3.31
N THR A 268 -17.15 -12.94 -3.57
CA THR A 268 -16.40 -13.25 -4.79
C THR A 268 -15.65 -14.58 -4.64
N PRO A 269 -15.66 -15.47 -5.65
CA PRO A 269 -14.97 -16.75 -5.54
C PRO A 269 -13.46 -16.59 -5.56
N ILE A 270 -12.77 -17.39 -4.74
CA ILE A 270 -11.32 -17.56 -4.84
C ILE A 270 -11.07 -18.70 -5.82
N THR A 271 -10.54 -18.39 -7.01
CA THR A 271 -10.27 -19.38 -8.04
C THR A 271 -8.98 -20.15 -7.76
N ALA A 272 -8.84 -21.36 -8.34
CA ALA A 272 -7.60 -22.13 -8.24
C ALA A 272 -6.40 -21.35 -8.82
N VAL A 273 -6.63 -20.54 -9.87
CA VAL A 273 -5.60 -19.70 -10.47
C VAL A 273 -5.20 -18.56 -9.52
N MET A 274 -6.14 -17.97 -8.77
CA MET A 274 -5.82 -16.98 -7.72
C MET A 274 -4.95 -17.61 -6.62
N ILE A 275 -5.24 -18.83 -6.20
CA ILE A 275 -4.43 -19.54 -5.21
C ILE A 275 -3.03 -19.80 -5.78
N GLY A 276 -2.93 -20.39 -6.98
CA GLY A 276 -1.66 -20.70 -7.63
C GLY A 276 -0.84 -19.44 -7.96
N GLY A 277 -1.44 -18.48 -8.65
CA GLY A 277 -0.81 -17.21 -9.02
C GLY A 277 -0.44 -16.37 -7.79
N GLY A 278 -1.32 -16.32 -6.80
CA GLY A 278 -1.07 -15.63 -5.54
C GLY A 278 0.07 -16.25 -4.74
N THR A 279 0.10 -17.58 -4.65
CA THR A 279 1.21 -18.30 -4.00
C THR A 279 2.53 -18.05 -4.72
N LEU A 280 2.52 -18.08 -6.06
CA LEU A 280 3.71 -17.80 -6.87
C LEU A 280 4.19 -16.35 -6.68
N ALA A 281 3.27 -15.39 -6.71
CA ALA A 281 3.59 -13.98 -6.48
C ALA A 281 4.17 -13.73 -5.09
N LEU A 282 3.55 -14.29 -4.05
CA LEU A 282 4.01 -14.15 -2.66
C LEU A 282 5.33 -14.88 -2.42
N ALA A 283 5.55 -16.05 -3.02
CA ALA A 283 6.84 -16.73 -2.97
C ALA A 283 7.95 -15.89 -3.62
N GLY A 284 7.66 -15.26 -4.77
CA GLY A 284 8.57 -14.32 -5.41
C GLY A 284 8.94 -13.15 -4.50
N VAL A 285 7.94 -12.52 -3.89
CA VAL A 285 8.15 -11.41 -2.92
C VAL A 285 8.92 -11.88 -1.69
N ALA A 286 8.61 -13.06 -1.15
CA ALA A 286 9.32 -13.64 -0.01
C ALA A 286 10.81 -13.89 -0.34
N ILE A 287 11.10 -14.44 -1.51
CA ILE A 287 12.48 -14.65 -1.99
C ILE A 287 13.22 -13.31 -2.06
N ILE A 288 12.59 -12.25 -2.56
CA ILE A 288 13.18 -10.91 -2.61
C ILE A 288 13.47 -10.41 -1.20
N ALA A 289 12.46 -10.45 -0.32
CA ALA A 289 12.54 -9.89 1.04
C ALA A 289 13.59 -10.62 1.92
N LEU A 290 13.73 -11.93 1.74
CA LEU A 290 14.67 -12.76 2.51
C LEU A 290 16.07 -12.84 1.87
N SER A 291 16.26 -12.27 0.67
CA SER A 291 17.55 -12.30 0.00
C SER A 291 18.52 -11.29 0.63
N PRO A 292 19.72 -11.73 1.06
CA PRO A 292 20.70 -10.83 1.65
C PRO A 292 21.17 -9.78 0.64
N ASP A 293 21.28 -8.53 1.10
CA ASP A 293 21.91 -7.48 0.32
C ASP A 293 23.42 -7.79 0.18
N ARG A 294 23.91 -7.81 -1.04
CA ARG A 294 25.36 -7.88 -1.27
C ARG A 294 25.95 -6.58 -0.70
N LYS A 295 26.73 -6.70 0.41
CA LYS A 295 27.52 -5.57 0.92
C LYS A 295 28.30 -5.01 -0.27
N ARG A 296 28.24 -3.67 -0.44
CA ARG A 296 29.16 -2.98 -1.35
C ARG A 296 30.56 -3.30 -0.87
N ALA A 297 31.31 -4.06 -1.66
CA ALA A 297 32.75 -4.19 -1.51
C ALA A 297 33.41 -2.90 -2.00
#